data_b27bfb30b95b23e5b6c973b3443dc916
#
_entry.id   b27bfb30b95b23e5b6c973b3443dc916
#
_cell.length_a   1.000
_cell.length_b   1.000
_cell.length_c   1.000
_cell.angle_alpha   90.00
_cell.angle_beta   90.00
_cell.angle_gamma   90.00
#
_symmetry.space_group_name_H-M   'P 1'
#
loop_
_entity.id
_entity.type
_entity.pdbx_description
1 polymer ?
#
loop_
_entity_poly.entity_id
_entity_poly.type
_entity_poly.pdbx_seq_one_letter_code
_entity_poly.pdbx_strand_id
1 'polypeptide(L)'
;MIIHAEEKARKNLLADMIMNPGGMEQPFSIEMANREYHCRFVQGYFAIMKLQPFLPAEAVDDAAYALLLPKLEDMAAERFRTCCEEVVASIIDNAVLFIINMKEHDLTEVKRQLGKMKNDVSNLREIFLEVRLVAGLSSVTGDIGKLPGRIQEADIAVLNRISEQGKNIFEYSDYKSAGIPVSNLVDHKFRSALLGSLEILDMEGIAEKLQSLSHRFEPYAFDGKLVYDCYMELVGIFQFGVKNFGMRNFDIELDFPDENWFRKKYNLYMTVREAFDGLLENICQIFGKFEESRKMADYKPIRL
;
A
#
# COMPACT_ATOMS: atom_id res chain seq x y z
N MET A 1 3.57 31.34 13.42
CA MET A 1 2.71 30.45 14.23
C MET A 1 1.37 30.16 13.55
N ILE A 2 0.62 31.14 13.05
CA ILE A 2 -0.72 30.93 12.44
C ILE A 2 -0.63 30.06 11.16
N ILE A 3 0.31 30.34 10.27
CA ILE A 3 0.47 29.60 8.99
C ILE A 3 0.72 28.09 9.22
N HIS A 4 1.53 27.74 10.19
CA HIS A 4 1.77 26.32 10.54
C HIS A 4 0.55 25.62 11.14
N ALA A 5 -0.31 26.33 11.85
CA ALA A 5 -1.55 25.77 12.40
C ALA A 5 -2.56 25.47 11.28
N GLU A 6 -2.71 26.38 10.32
CA GLU A 6 -3.58 26.19 9.15
C GLU A 6 -3.11 25.03 8.26
N GLU A 7 -1.81 24.93 8.01
CA GLU A 7 -1.23 23.85 7.22
C GLU A 7 -1.44 22.46 7.91
N LYS A 8 -1.24 22.42 9.22
CA LYS A 8 -1.52 21.21 10.00
C LYS A 8 -3.00 20.84 9.96
N ALA A 9 -3.91 21.83 10.05
CA ALA A 9 -5.34 21.55 9.95
C ALA A 9 -5.74 20.97 8.59
N ARG A 10 -5.16 21.47 7.49
CA ARG A 10 -5.40 20.92 6.13
C ARG A 10 -4.95 19.45 6.02
N LYS A 11 -3.78 19.12 6.57
CA LYS A 11 -3.27 17.74 6.58
C LYS A 11 -4.18 16.80 7.38
N ASN A 12 -4.79 17.30 8.45
CA ASN A 12 -5.73 16.50 9.26
C ASN A 12 -6.99 16.11 8.48
N LEU A 13 -7.44 16.89 7.48
CA LEU A 13 -8.60 16.53 6.67
C LEU A 13 -8.46 15.13 6.05
N LEU A 14 -7.33 14.83 5.43
CA LEU A 14 -7.08 13.49 4.84
C LEU A 14 -6.99 12.40 5.91
N ALA A 15 -6.33 12.69 7.03
CA ALA A 15 -6.24 11.75 8.14
C ALA A 15 -7.64 11.43 8.71
N ASP A 16 -8.48 12.43 8.91
CA ASP A 16 -9.84 12.25 9.43
C ASP A 16 -10.73 11.47 8.45
N MET A 17 -10.60 11.71 7.14
CA MET A 17 -11.31 10.94 6.11
C MET A 17 -10.95 9.46 6.11
N ILE A 18 -9.69 9.12 6.45
CA ILE A 18 -9.20 7.75 6.50
C ILE A 18 -9.59 7.07 7.82
N MET A 19 -9.37 7.76 8.94
CA MET A 19 -9.61 7.19 10.27
C MET A 19 -11.09 7.06 10.60
N ASN A 20 -11.93 7.93 10.05
CA ASN A 20 -13.34 7.96 10.35
C ASN A 20 -14.20 8.23 9.09
N PRO A 21 -14.18 7.33 8.10
CA PRO A 21 -14.88 7.54 6.82
C PRO A 21 -16.42 7.69 6.96
N GLY A 22 -16.98 7.21 8.05
CA GLY A 22 -18.44 7.34 8.37
C GLY A 22 -18.75 8.41 9.41
N GLY A 23 -17.74 9.02 10.02
CA GLY A 23 -17.90 9.93 11.17
C GLY A 23 -17.75 11.41 10.81
N MET A 24 -17.46 11.75 9.56
CA MET A 24 -17.57 13.13 9.11
C MET A 24 -19.04 13.52 9.17
N GLU A 25 -19.36 14.63 9.87
CA GLU A 25 -20.72 15.13 9.97
C GLU A 25 -21.37 15.24 8.59
N GLN A 26 -22.48 14.57 8.41
CA GLN A 26 -23.21 14.57 7.14
C GLN A 26 -24.24 15.73 7.14
N PRO A 27 -24.32 16.54 6.08
CA PRO A 27 -23.53 16.47 4.84
C PRO A 27 -22.20 17.22 4.93
N PHE A 28 -21.08 16.56 4.63
CA PHE A 28 -19.78 17.24 4.51
C PHE A 28 -19.76 18.13 3.29
N SER A 29 -19.48 19.43 3.47
CA SER A 29 -19.54 20.44 2.41
C SER A 29 -18.23 21.19 2.21
N ILE A 30 -18.10 21.88 1.08
CA ILE A 30 -16.96 22.76 0.78
C ILE A 30 -16.79 23.83 1.85
N GLU A 31 -17.92 24.45 2.29
CA GLU A 31 -17.92 25.49 3.32
C GLU A 31 -17.39 24.94 4.66
N MET A 32 -17.76 23.71 5.00
CA MET A 32 -17.31 23.04 6.20
C MET A 32 -15.79 22.73 6.11
N ALA A 33 -15.34 22.17 4.99
CA ALA A 33 -13.92 21.90 4.76
C ALA A 33 -13.07 23.18 4.85
N ASN A 34 -13.54 24.26 4.25
CA ASN A 34 -12.86 25.55 4.26
C ASN A 34 -12.82 26.18 5.66
N ARG A 35 -13.91 26.05 6.44
CA ARG A 35 -14.00 26.61 7.78
C ARG A 35 -13.19 25.83 8.81
N GLU A 36 -13.29 24.49 8.82
CA GLU A 36 -12.74 23.65 9.88
C GLU A 36 -11.30 23.23 9.61
N TYR A 37 -10.98 22.98 8.33
CA TYR A 37 -9.64 22.55 7.94
C TYR A 37 -8.83 23.64 7.23
N HIS A 38 -9.35 24.88 7.17
CA HIS A 38 -8.68 26.00 6.52
C HIS A 38 -8.30 25.74 5.05
N CYS A 39 -9.09 24.90 4.37
CA CYS A 39 -8.96 24.69 2.94
C CYS A 39 -9.46 25.92 2.16
N ARG A 40 -9.13 25.99 0.88
CA ARG A 40 -9.59 27.03 -0.05
C ARG A 40 -10.28 26.41 -1.25
N PHE A 41 -11.03 25.34 -1.01
CA PHE A 41 -11.77 24.67 -2.07
C PHE A 41 -12.80 25.60 -2.69
N VAL A 42 -12.87 25.53 -4.01
CA VAL A 42 -13.90 26.22 -4.79
C VAL A 42 -14.91 25.22 -5.33
N GLN A 43 -16.10 25.72 -5.68
CA GLN A 43 -17.09 24.89 -6.37
C GLN A 43 -16.52 24.35 -7.68
N GLY A 44 -16.58 23.05 -7.87
CA GLY A 44 -15.99 22.37 -9.01
C GLY A 44 -15.91 20.86 -8.80
N TYR A 45 -14.83 20.28 -9.23
CA TYR A 45 -14.59 18.84 -9.20
C TYR A 45 -13.42 18.49 -8.29
N PHE A 46 -13.46 17.27 -7.79
CA PHE A 46 -12.46 16.72 -6.89
C PHE A 46 -11.97 15.38 -7.39
N ALA A 47 -10.70 15.09 -7.14
CA ALA A 47 -10.11 13.77 -7.28
C ALA A 47 -9.13 13.51 -6.14
N ILE A 48 -8.93 12.25 -5.80
CA ILE A 48 -7.83 11.80 -4.93
C ILE A 48 -6.72 11.25 -5.81
N MET A 49 -5.50 11.63 -5.48
CA MET A 49 -4.30 11.03 -6.04
C MET A 49 -3.44 10.48 -4.92
N LYS A 50 -3.00 9.24 -5.09
CA LYS A 50 -1.97 8.63 -4.25
C LYS A 50 -0.67 8.53 -5.04
N LEU A 51 0.38 9.16 -4.53
CA LEU A 51 1.72 9.10 -5.10
C LEU A 51 2.61 8.25 -4.21
N GLN A 52 3.05 7.12 -4.73
CA GLN A 52 3.84 6.16 -3.99
C GLN A 52 5.21 5.97 -4.63
N PRO A 53 6.31 6.27 -3.90
CA PRO A 53 7.65 5.95 -4.34
C PRO A 53 7.98 4.48 -4.04
N PHE A 54 8.72 3.85 -4.94
CA PHE A 54 9.30 2.54 -4.80
C PHE A 54 10.82 2.68 -4.86
N LEU A 55 11.47 2.27 -3.79
CA LEU A 55 12.93 2.24 -3.66
C LEU A 55 13.44 0.83 -3.98
N PRO A 56 14.68 0.68 -4.50
CA PRO A 56 15.34 -0.62 -4.58
C PRO A 56 15.41 -1.30 -3.22
N ALA A 57 15.37 -2.62 -3.18
CA ALA A 57 15.34 -3.38 -1.93
C ALA A 57 16.49 -3.04 -0.97
N GLU A 58 17.68 -2.74 -1.53
CA GLU A 58 18.88 -2.39 -0.77
C GLU A 58 18.81 -0.98 -0.14
N ALA A 59 17.92 -0.12 -0.65
CA ALA A 59 17.78 1.27 -0.21
C ALA A 59 16.52 1.48 0.66
N VAL A 60 15.77 0.43 0.94
CA VAL A 60 14.51 0.52 1.68
C VAL A 60 14.79 0.58 3.18
N ASP A 61 14.77 1.79 3.73
CA ASP A 61 14.68 2.02 5.17
C ASP A 61 13.68 3.15 5.49
N ASP A 62 13.26 3.24 6.74
CA ASP A 62 12.32 4.28 7.17
C ASP A 62 12.94 5.68 7.07
N ALA A 63 14.27 5.80 7.16
CA ALA A 63 14.99 7.08 7.04
C ALA A 63 14.97 7.58 5.59
N ALA A 64 15.11 6.70 4.60
CA ALA A 64 15.01 7.06 3.18
C ALA A 64 13.62 7.61 2.86
N TYR A 65 12.55 6.95 3.33
CA TYR A 65 11.19 7.45 3.15
C TYR A 65 10.93 8.77 3.88
N ALA A 66 11.44 8.94 5.11
CA ALA A 66 11.31 10.17 5.88
C ALA A 66 11.94 11.38 5.18
N LEU A 67 12.98 11.19 4.38
CA LEU A 67 13.61 12.23 3.59
C LEU A 67 12.92 12.46 2.23
N LEU A 68 12.47 11.39 1.59
CA LEU A 68 11.92 11.42 0.23
C LEU A 68 10.49 11.96 0.19
N LEU A 69 9.62 11.50 1.09
CA LEU A 69 8.18 11.83 1.04
C LEU A 69 7.88 13.32 1.18
N PRO A 70 8.48 14.09 2.13
CA PRO A 70 8.27 15.53 2.20
C PRO A 70 8.70 16.24 0.91
N LYS A 71 9.81 15.81 0.31
CA LYS A 71 10.28 16.38 -0.95
C LYS A 71 9.34 16.10 -2.12
N LEU A 72 8.77 14.90 -2.17
CA LEU A 72 7.75 14.54 -3.18
C LEU A 72 6.46 15.32 -2.96
N GLU A 73 6.04 15.51 -1.69
CA GLU A 73 4.88 16.33 -1.33
C GLU A 73 5.05 17.76 -1.87
N ASP A 74 6.17 18.41 -1.57
CA ASP A 74 6.46 19.79 -1.99
C ASP A 74 6.52 19.93 -3.52
N MET A 75 7.29 19.05 -4.18
CA MET A 75 7.44 19.07 -5.64
C MET A 75 6.10 18.88 -6.36
N ALA A 76 5.29 17.93 -5.90
CA ALA A 76 3.98 17.66 -6.49
C ALA A 76 3.00 18.80 -6.23
N ALA A 77 2.93 19.30 -4.99
CA ALA A 77 2.06 20.41 -4.63
C ALA A 77 2.37 21.69 -5.43
N GLU A 78 3.67 22.02 -5.62
CA GLU A 78 4.08 23.16 -6.43
C GLU A 78 3.62 23.02 -7.89
N ARG A 79 3.78 21.84 -8.48
CA ARG A 79 3.37 21.58 -9.86
C ARG A 79 1.85 21.63 -10.04
N PHE A 80 1.10 21.02 -9.13
CA PHE A 80 -0.36 20.97 -9.26
C PHE A 80 -1.01 22.33 -8.99
N ARG A 81 -0.42 23.21 -8.19
CA ARG A 81 -0.88 24.61 -8.04
C ARG A 81 -0.93 25.39 -9.36
N THR A 82 -0.23 24.93 -10.39
CA THR A 82 -0.26 25.57 -11.72
C THR A 82 -1.49 25.21 -12.54
N CYS A 83 -2.20 24.13 -12.18
CA CYS A 83 -3.33 23.59 -12.95
C CYS A 83 -4.57 23.26 -12.10
N CYS A 84 -4.50 23.43 -10.78
CA CYS A 84 -5.59 23.14 -9.85
C CYS A 84 -5.92 24.38 -9.03
N GLU A 85 -7.16 24.48 -8.57
CA GLU A 85 -7.63 25.60 -7.72
C GLU A 85 -7.06 25.48 -6.30
N GLU A 86 -7.11 24.25 -5.75
CA GLU A 86 -6.54 23.94 -4.44
C GLU A 86 -5.98 22.52 -4.47
N VAL A 87 -4.90 22.33 -3.74
CA VAL A 87 -4.25 21.02 -3.52
C VAL A 87 -3.96 20.88 -2.05
N VAL A 88 -4.55 19.86 -1.44
CA VAL A 88 -4.27 19.46 -0.06
C VAL A 88 -3.49 18.17 -0.09
N ALA A 89 -2.34 18.15 0.56
CA ALA A 89 -1.46 16.96 0.59
C ALA A 89 -1.24 16.49 2.03
N SER A 90 -1.07 15.18 2.21
CA SER A 90 -0.65 14.58 3.47
C SER A 90 0.16 13.33 3.20
N ILE A 91 1.23 13.15 4.00
CA ILE A 91 2.01 11.92 4.01
C ILE A 91 1.29 10.91 4.88
N ILE A 92 0.93 9.77 4.30
CA ILE A 92 0.23 8.68 4.99
C ILE A 92 0.93 7.38 4.61
N ASP A 93 1.38 6.65 5.62
CA ASP A 93 2.26 5.50 5.45
C ASP A 93 3.50 5.88 4.60
N ASN A 94 3.79 5.11 3.56
CA ASN A 94 4.92 5.36 2.65
C ASN A 94 4.47 6.00 1.32
N ALA A 95 3.43 6.85 1.35
CA ALA A 95 2.88 7.53 0.20
C ALA A 95 2.47 8.97 0.52
N VAL A 96 2.29 9.78 -0.51
CA VAL A 96 1.68 11.11 -0.39
C VAL A 96 0.29 11.06 -1.01
N LEU A 97 -0.73 11.35 -0.22
CA LEU A 97 -2.09 11.53 -0.68
C LEU A 97 -2.37 13.00 -0.98
N PHE A 98 -3.12 13.22 -2.06
CA PHE A 98 -3.54 14.55 -2.48
C PHE A 98 -5.05 14.59 -2.69
N ILE A 99 -5.71 15.64 -2.16
CA ILE A 99 -7.01 16.10 -2.64
C ILE A 99 -6.73 17.15 -3.69
N ILE A 100 -7.24 16.96 -4.89
CA ILE A 100 -7.09 17.87 -6.02
C ILE A 100 -8.45 18.47 -6.30
N ASN A 101 -8.57 19.80 -6.19
CA ASN A 101 -9.78 20.55 -6.53
C ASN A 101 -9.57 21.27 -7.88
N MET A 102 -10.51 21.10 -8.80
CA MET A 102 -10.42 21.56 -10.19
C MET A 102 -11.73 22.23 -10.63
N LYS A 103 -11.64 23.15 -11.57
CA LYS A 103 -12.85 23.73 -12.23
C LYS A 103 -13.48 22.78 -13.22
N GLU A 104 -12.67 22.02 -13.94
CA GLU A 104 -13.12 21.16 -15.03
C GLU A 104 -13.02 19.68 -14.62
N HIS A 105 -13.89 18.88 -15.21
CA HIS A 105 -13.91 17.42 -15.01
C HIS A 105 -12.82 16.74 -15.88
N ASP A 106 -11.56 17.17 -15.73
CA ASP A 106 -10.45 16.67 -16.54
C ASP A 106 -9.14 16.58 -15.77
N LEU A 107 -8.53 15.40 -15.78
CA LEU A 107 -7.24 15.13 -15.15
C LEU A 107 -6.05 15.19 -16.14
N THR A 108 -6.27 15.58 -17.38
CA THR A 108 -5.22 15.55 -18.43
C THR A 108 -4.01 16.37 -18.03
N GLU A 109 -4.23 17.58 -17.52
CA GLU A 109 -3.13 18.45 -17.10
C GLU A 109 -2.42 17.91 -15.85
N VAL A 110 -3.17 17.36 -14.88
CA VAL A 110 -2.59 16.70 -13.70
C VAL A 110 -1.69 15.52 -14.13
N LYS A 111 -2.14 14.68 -15.05
CA LYS A 111 -1.34 13.58 -15.60
C LYS A 111 -0.10 14.08 -16.34
N ARG A 112 -0.22 15.19 -17.07
CA ARG A 112 0.92 15.82 -17.76
C ARG A 112 1.97 16.32 -16.77
N GLN A 113 1.54 16.92 -15.66
CA GLN A 113 2.46 17.37 -14.60
C GLN A 113 3.13 16.18 -13.87
N LEU A 114 2.39 15.10 -13.62
CA LEU A 114 2.97 13.85 -13.09
C LEU A 114 4.05 13.27 -14.02
N GLY A 115 3.79 13.27 -15.33
CA GLY A 115 4.78 12.81 -16.31
C GLY A 115 6.09 13.62 -16.27
N LYS A 116 5.99 14.94 -16.06
CA LYS A 116 7.18 15.80 -15.89
C LYS A 116 7.89 15.53 -14.57
N MET A 117 7.14 15.35 -13.48
CA MET A 117 7.69 15.05 -12.16
C MET A 117 8.54 13.78 -12.15
N LYS A 118 8.16 12.75 -12.91
CA LYS A 118 8.97 11.54 -13.09
C LYS A 118 10.40 11.86 -13.55
N ASN A 119 10.55 12.80 -14.47
CA ASN A 119 11.87 13.20 -14.98
C ASN A 119 12.68 13.93 -13.91
N ASP A 120 12.01 14.77 -13.11
CA ASP A 120 12.70 15.52 -12.04
C ASP A 120 13.17 14.58 -10.93
N VAL A 121 12.35 13.59 -10.54
CA VAL A 121 12.76 12.58 -9.56
C VAL A 121 13.91 11.73 -10.08
N SER A 122 13.97 11.47 -11.39
CA SER A 122 15.13 10.82 -12.00
C SER A 122 16.42 11.63 -11.85
N ASN A 123 16.32 12.95 -11.70
CA ASN A 123 17.48 13.81 -11.44
C ASN A 123 17.93 13.79 -9.96
N LEU A 124 17.13 13.20 -9.05
CA LEU A 124 17.49 12.99 -7.65
C LEU A 124 18.35 11.72 -7.44
N ARG A 125 18.81 11.07 -8.51
CA ARG A 125 19.61 9.83 -8.48
C ARG A 125 20.89 9.95 -7.67
N GLU A 126 21.44 11.14 -7.53
CA GLU A 126 22.63 11.38 -6.71
C GLU A 126 22.37 11.17 -5.21
N ILE A 127 21.12 11.32 -4.78
CA ILE A 127 20.70 11.21 -3.36
C ILE A 127 19.93 9.92 -3.10
N PHE A 128 19.04 9.58 -4.04
CA PHE A 128 18.21 8.38 -3.99
C PHE A 128 18.52 7.56 -5.24
N LEU A 129 19.11 6.40 -5.09
CA LEU A 129 19.28 5.41 -6.14
C LEU A 129 17.95 5.26 -6.92
N GLU A 130 17.77 4.41 -7.82
CA GLU A 130 16.61 4.32 -8.71
C GLU A 130 15.25 4.37 -7.99
N VAL A 131 14.66 5.58 -7.84
CA VAL A 131 13.30 5.74 -7.34
C VAL A 131 12.32 5.60 -8.50
N ARG A 132 11.37 4.68 -8.38
CA ARG A 132 10.23 4.60 -9.27
C ARG A 132 9.02 5.24 -8.59
N LEU A 133 8.37 6.18 -9.25
CA LEU A 133 7.11 6.77 -8.79
C LEU A 133 5.92 6.08 -9.46
N VAL A 134 4.91 5.75 -8.67
CA VAL A 134 3.62 5.27 -9.14
C VAL A 134 2.54 6.20 -8.60
N ALA A 135 1.65 6.66 -9.48
CA ALA A 135 0.49 7.46 -9.14
C ALA A 135 -0.79 6.67 -9.38
N GLY A 136 -1.67 6.61 -8.38
CA GLY A 136 -3.04 6.14 -8.50
C GLY A 136 -4.00 7.32 -8.47
N LEU A 137 -4.90 7.40 -9.44
CA LEU A 137 -5.90 8.44 -9.57
C LEU A 137 -7.30 7.85 -9.37
N SER A 138 -8.09 8.46 -8.51
CA SER A 138 -9.50 8.13 -8.35
C SER A 138 -10.33 8.61 -9.53
N SER A 139 -11.59 8.19 -9.57
CA SER A 139 -12.60 8.85 -10.39
C SER A 139 -12.84 10.28 -9.90
N VAL A 140 -13.16 11.18 -10.83
CA VAL A 140 -13.51 12.59 -10.53
C VAL A 140 -14.94 12.68 -9.97
N THR A 141 -15.18 13.57 -9.02
CA THR A 141 -16.50 13.81 -8.42
C THR A 141 -16.74 15.32 -8.23
N GLY A 142 -17.98 15.77 -8.42
CA GLY A 142 -18.43 17.11 -8.01
C GLY A 142 -18.88 17.20 -6.55
N ASP A 143 -18.88 16.07 -5.82
CA ASP A 143 -19.38 15.97 -4.45
C ASP A 143 -18.22 15.67 -3.50
N ILE A 144 -17.87 16.65 -2.67
CA ILE A 144 -16.77 16.54 -1.69
C ILE A 144 -17.06 15.44 -0.64
N GLY A 145 -18.32 15.15 -0.34
CA GLY A 145 -18.70 14.09 0.60
C GLY A 145 -18.34 12.68 0.11
N LYS A 146 -18.02 12.52 -1.17
CA LYS A 146 -17.56 11.23 -1.75
C LYS A 146 -16.06 11.00 -1.65
N LEU A 147 -15.29 11.97 -1.17
CA LEU A 147 -13.82 11.85 -1.10
C LEU A 147 -13.32 10.62 -0.31
N PRO A 148 -13.93 10.20 0.82
CA PRO A 148 -13.50 8.97 1.50
C PRO A 148 -13.52 7.72 0.59
N GLY A 149 -14.56 7.57 -0.25
CA GLY A 149 -14.60 6.49 -1.25
C GLY A 149 -13.58 6.67 -2.37
N ARG A 150 -13.20 7.90 -2.72
CA ARG A 150 -12.18 8.19 -3.73
C ARG A 150 -10.76 7.85 -3.25
N ILE A 151 -10.51 7.88 -1.94
CA ILE A 151 -9.25 7.40 -1.36
C ILE A 151 -9.07 5.91 -1.66
N GLN A 152 -10.10 5.10 -1.44
CA GLN A 152 -10.08 3.67 -1.76
C GLN A 152 -9.85 3.41 -3.25
N GLU A 153 -10.46 4.22 -4.13
CA GLU A 153 -10.25 4.11 -5.57
C GLU A 153 -8.80 4.39 -5.97
N ALA A 154 -8.18 5.42 -5.39
CA ALA A 154 -6.77 5.74 -5.63
C ALA A 154 -5.84 4.62 -5.12
N ASP A 155 -6.16 4.00 -3.97
CA ASP A 155 -5.44 2.84 -3.46
C ASP A 155 -5.52 1.65 -4.42
N ILE A 156 -6.72 1.32 -4.92
CA ILE A 156 -6.92 0.23 -5.89
C ILE A 156 -6.15 0.53 -7.18
N ALA A 157 -6.16 1.78 -7.64
CA ALA A 157 -5.42 2.17 -8.83
C ALA A 157 -3.90 1.92 -8.68
N VAL A 158 -3.30 2.24 -7.52
CA VAL A 158 -1.89 1.94 -7.24
C VAL A 158 -1.61 0.44 -7.23
N LEU A 159 -2.55 -0.39 -6.76
CA LEU A 159 -2.37 -1.84 -6.73
C LEU A 159 -2.20 -2.44 -8.13
N ASN A 160 -2.75 -1.79 -9.17
CA ASN A 160 -2.62 -2.25 -10.55
C ASN A 160 -1.20 -2.10 -11.14
N ARG A 161 -0.24 -1.50 -10.42
CA ARG A 161 1.17 -1.47 -10.82
C ARG A 161 1.75 -2.86 -11.09
N ILE A 162 1.20 -3.87 -10.39
CA ILE A 162 1.62 -5.27 -10.50
C ILE A 162 1.26 -5.88 -11.86
N SER A 163 0.18 -5.37 -12.50
CA SER A 163 -0.35 -5.90 -13.76
C SER A 163 0.29 -5.32 -15.01
N GLU A 164 0.78 -4.07 -14.95
CA GLU A 164 1.30 -3.35 -16.12
C GLU A 164 2.71 -2.81 -15.87
N GLN A 165 3.73 -3.60 -16.25
CA GLN A 165 5.12 -3.16 -16.13
C GLN A 165 5.39 -1.93 -17.00
N GLY A 166 6.11 -0.96 -16.43
CA GLY A 166 6.50 0.27 -17.13
C GLY A 166 5.48 1.42 -17.09
N LYS A 167 4.21 1.18 -16.81
CA LYS A 167 3.21 2.22 -16.54
C LYS A 167 3.41 2.77 -15.12
N ASN A 168 3.29 4.08 -14.98
CA ASN A 168 3.50 4.77 -13.70
C ASN A 168 2.28 5.56 -13.21
N ILE A 169 1.27 5.73 -14.06
CA ILE A 169 0.02 6.44 -13.73
C ILE A 169 -1.12 5.47 -13.99
N PHE A 170 -1.89 5.17 -12.95
CA PHE A 170 -3.02 4.25 -13.01
C PHE A 170 -4.28 5.01 -12.62
N GLU A 171 -5.33 4.87 -13.42
CA GLU A 171 -6.64 5.47 -13.16
C GLU A 171 -7.60 4.38 -12.68
N TYR A 172 -8.41 4.70 -11.68
CA TYR A 172 -9.44 3.76 -11.22
C TYR A 172 -10.47 3.46 -12.31
N SER A 173 -10.73 4.42 -13.23
CA SER A 173 -11.59 4.22 -14.39
C SER A 173 -11.13 3.09 -15.32
N ASP A 174 -9.84 2.79 -15.34
CA ASP A 174 -9.24 1.72 -16.14
C ASP A 174 -9.26 0.37 -15.41
N TYR A 175 -9.54 0.38 -14.09
CA TYR A 175 -9.54 -0.82 -13.27
C TYR A 175 -10.62 -1.80 -13.73
N LYS A 176 -10.20 -3.06 -13.89
CA LYS A 176 -11.09 -4.18 -14.21
C LYS A 176 -10.97 -5.23 -13.12
N SER A 177 -12.08 -5.50 -12.44
CA SER A 177 -12.13 -6.61 -11.51
C SER A 177 -12.23 -7.94 -12.25
N ALA A 178 -11.51 -8.95 -11.79
CA ALA A 178 -11.65 -10.32 -12.28
C ALA A 178 -13.02 -10.94 -11.93
N GLY A 179 -13.77 -10.31 -11.00
CA GLY A 179 -15.10 -10.77 -10.58
C GLY A 179 -15.11 -12.10 -9.84
N ILE A 180 -13.95 -12.59 -9.40
CA ILE A 180 -13.83 -13.83 -8.62
C ILE A 180 -13.43 -13.50 -7.18
N PRO A 181 -14.00 -14.19 -6.19
CA PRO A 181 -13.59 -14.04 -4.80
C PRO A 181 -12.25 -14.73 -4.55
N VAL A 182 -11.50 -14.22 -3.57
CA VAL A 182 -10.23 -14.81 -3.10
C VAL A 182 -10.37 -16.30 -2.79
N SER A 183 -11.51 -16.71 -2.21
CA SER A 183 -11.79 -18.11 -1.86
C SER A 183 -11.79 -19.09 -3.04
N ASN A 184 -11.88 -18.62 -4.27
CA ASN A 184 -11.74 -19.47 -5.46
C ASN A 184 -10.28 -19.82 -5.76
N LEU A 185 -9.36 -18.99 -5.31
CA LEU A 185 -7.91 -19.17 -5.51
C LEU A 185 -7.27 -19.78 -4.26
N VAL A 186 -7.63 -19.27 -3.09
CA VAL A 186 -7.20 -19.76 -1.76
C VAL A 186 -8.36 -20.52 -1.13
N ASP A 187 -8.74 -21.65 -1.72
CA ASP A 187 -9.84 -22.49 -1.27
C ASP A 187 -9.51 -23.26 0.01
N HIS A 188 -10.51 -23.96 0.58
CA HIS A 188 -10.34 -24.73 1.81
C HIS A 188 -9.26 -25.83 1.66
N LYS A 189 -9.15 -26.48 0.50
CA LYS A 189 -8.13 -27.52 0.25
C LYS A 189 -6.73 -26.92 0.27
N PHE A 190 -6.56 -25.78 -0.40
CA PHE A 190 -5.29 -25.04 -0.41
C PHE A 190 -4.89 -24.63 1.01
N ARG A 191 -5.85 -24.01 1.77
CA ARG A 191 -5.61 -23.62 3.17
C ARG A 191 -5.17 -24.79 4.03
N SER A 192 -5.92 -25.90 3.99
CA SER A 192 -5.60 -27.09 4.78
C SER A 192 -4.24 -27.68 4.41
N ALA A 193 -3.92 -27.71 3.12
CA ALA A 193 -2.63 -28.21 2.65
C ALA A 193 -1.47 -27.29 3.08
N LEU A 194 -1.67 -25.95 3.02
CA LEU A 194 -0.65 -24.99 3.46
C LEU A 194 -0.44 -25.05 4.98
N LEU A 195 -1.53 -25.12 5.76
CA LEU A 195 -1.44 -25.30 7.22
C LEU A 195 -0.76 -26.62 7.58
N GLY A 196 -1.05 -27.71 6.87
CA GLY A 196 -0.37 -28.99 7.08
C GLY A 196 1.14 -28.93 6.84
N SER A 197 1.59 -28.22 5.79
CA SER A 197 3.03 -28.01 5.59
C SER A 197 3.65 -27.10 6.65
N LEU A 198 2.93 -26.08 7.11
CA LEU A 198 3.35 -25.24 8.24
C LEU A 198 3.50 -26.07 9.51
N GLU A 199 2.58 -27.01 9.74
CA GLU A 199 2.55 -27.86 10.93
C GLU A 199 3.82 -28.68 11.14
N ILE A 200 4.41 -29.12 10.08
CA ILE A 200 5.65 -29.91 10.10
C ILE A 200 6.88 -29.11 9.65
N LEU A 201 6.73 -27.78 9.46
CA LEU A 201 7.77 -26.87 8.96
C LEU A 201 8.37 -27.33 7.62
N ASP A 202 7.52 -27.90 6.74
CA ASP A 202 7.89 -28.31 5.39
C ASP A 202 7.99 -27.08 4.48
N MET A 203 9.16 -26.44 4.47
CA MET A 203 9.40 -25.23 3.68
C MET A 203 9.35 -25.47 2.17
N GLU A 204 9.76 -26.66 1.73
CA GLU A 204 9.67 -27.06 0.32
C GLU A 204 8.21 -27.19 -0.12
N GLY A 205 7.39 -27.87 0.68
CA GLY A 205 5.95 -27.98 0.42
C GLY A 205 5.22 -26.62 0.50
N ILE A 206 5.66 -25.67 1.33
CA ILE A 206 5.14 -24.30 1.34
C ILE A 206 5.50 -23.62 0.02
N ALA A 207 6.77 -23.69 -0.40
CA ALA A 207 7.24 -23.08 -1.64
C ALA A 207 6.48 -23.59 -2.87
N GLU A 208 6.30 -24.91 -3.00
CA GLU A 208 5.53 -25.53 -4.08
C GLU A 208 4.09 -25.03 -4.13
N LYS A 209 3.43 -24.87 -2.96
CA LYS A 209 2.06 -24.37 -2.89
C LYS A 209 1.95 -22.91 -3.31
N LEU A 210 2.88 -22.05 -2.85
CA LEU A 210 2.91 -20.65 -3.25
C LEU A 210 3.20 -20.49 -4.75
N GLN A 211 4.12 -21.30 -5.30
CA GLN A 211 4.41 -21.31 -6.73
C GLN A 211 3.20 -21.79 -7.54
N SER A 212 2.53 -22.86 -7.11
CA SER A 212 1.30 -23.33 -7.75
C SER A 212 0.21 -22.27 -7.74
N LEU A 213 0.07 -21.52 -6.65
CA LEU A 213 -0.88 -20.40 -6.55
C LEU A 213 -0.50 -19.28 -7.49
N SER A 214 0.77 -18.91 -7.60
CA SER A 214 1.26 -17.89 -8.52
C SER A 214 0.87 -18.22 -9.97
N HIS A 215 1.03 -19.48 -10.41
CA HIS A 215 0.57 -19.91 -11.74
C HIS A 215 -0.96 -19.82 -11.92
N ARG A 216 -1.73 -20.12 -10.86
CA ARG A 216 -3.20 -19.96 -10.91
C ARG A 216 -3.63 -18.50 -11.06
N PHE A 217 -2.76 -17.56 -10.71
CA PHE A 217 -2.99 -16.13 -10.85
C PHE A 217 -2.75 -15.60 -12.27
N GLU A 218 -1.97 -16.27 -13.11
CA GLU A 218 -1.61 -15.76 -14.43
C GLU A 218 -2.82 -15.24 -15.25
N PRO A 219 -3.99 -15.93 -15.29
CA PRO A 219 -5.16 -15.41 -16.01
C PRO A 219 -5.78 -14.16 -15.39
N TYR A 220 -5.48 -13.85 -14.13
CA TYR A 220 -6.07 -12.77 -13.34
C TYR A 220 -5.05 -11.70 -12.94
N ALA A 221 -3.84 -11.76 -13.47
CA ALA A 221 -2.73 -10.86 -13.14
C ALA A 221 -3.04 -9.38 -13.46
N PHE A 222 -4.09 -9.12 -14.25
CA PHE A 222 -4.58 -7.78 -14.56
C PHE A 222 -5.34 -7.13 -13.38
N ASP A 223 -5.78 -7.89 -12.37
CA ASP A 223 -6.48 -7.41 -11.19
C ASP A 223 -5.52 -7.32 -9.99
N GLY A 224 -4.85 -6.18 -9.87
CA GLY A 224 -3.88 -5.94 -8.80
C GLY A 224 -4.51 -5.98 -7.40
N LYS A 225 -5.81 -5.64 -7.28
CA LYS A 225 -6.53 -5.75 -6.01
C LYS A 225 -6.73 -7.22 -5.60
N LEU A 226 -7.13 -8.07 -6.53
CA LEU A 226 -7.27 -9.50 -6.26
C LEU A 226 -5.94 -10.12 -5.81
N VAL A 227 -4.82 -9.75 -6.47
CA VAL A 227 -3.47 -10.20 -6.07
C VAL A 227 -3.16 -9.78 -4.65
N TYR A 228 -3.42 -8.51 -4.31
CA TYR A 228 -3.21 -7.98 -2.97
C TYR A 228 -4.07 -8.69 -1.92
N ASP A 229 -5.35 -8.85 -2.19
CA ASP A 229 -6.28 -9.52 -1.28
C ASP A 229 -5.86 -10.97 -1.01
N CYS A 230 -5.37 -11.69 -2.04
CA CYS A 230 -4.83 -13.04 -1.86
C CYS A 230 -3.51 -13.05 -1.09
N TYR A 231 -2.62 -12.10 -1.33
CA TYR A 231 -1.39 -11.96 -0.56
C TYR A 231 -1.72 -11.77 0.94
N MET A 232 -2.66 -10.89 1.28
CA MET A 232 -3.07 -10.65 2.66
C MET A 232 -3.79 -11.86 3.27
N GLU A 233 -4.56 -12.59 2.47
CA GLU A 233 -5.18 -13.85 2.91
C GLU A 233 -4.13 -14.90 3.29
N LEU A 234 -3.07 -15.03 2.51
CA LEU A 234 -1.94 -15.92 2.82
C LEU A 234 -1.24 -15.49 4.11
N VAL A 235 -1.00 -14.18 4.29
CA VAL A 235 -0.45 -13.64 5.54
C VAL A 235 -1.31 -14.06 6.73
N GLY A 236 -2.65 -13.94 6.62
CA GLY A 236 -3.57 -14.39 7.66
C GLY A 236 -3.47 -15.90 7.96
N ILE A 237 -3.29 -16.74 6.94
CA ILE A 237 -3.09 -18.18 7.11
C ILE A 237 -1.76 -18.45 7.84
N PHE A 238 -0.68 -17.77 7.48
CA PHE A 238 0.62 -17.92 8.15
C PHE A 238 0.54 -17.44 9.61
N GLN A 239 -0.08 -16.32 9.89
CA GLN A 239 -0.29 -15.81 11.26
C GLN A 239 -1.10 -16.80 12.10
N PHE A 240 -2.18 -17.33 11.53
CA PHE A 240 -2.99 -18.34 12.20
C PHE A 240 -2.20 -19.64 12.46
N GLY A 241 -1.45 -20.12 11.48
CA GLY A 241 -0.58 -21.28 11.61
C GLY A 241 0.42 -21.10 12.74
N VAL A 242 1.22 -20.03 12.71
CA VAL A 242 2.23 -19.72 13.73
C VAL A 242 1.62 -19.62 15.13
N LYS A 243 0.50 -18.93 15.29
CA LYS A 243 -0.19 -18.80 16.58
C LYS A 243 -0.65 -20.15 17.13
N ASN A 244 -1.16 -21.05 16.29
CA ASN A 244 -1.60 -22.38 16.72
C ASN A 244 -0.44 -23.34 17.00
N PHE A 245 0.69 -23.20 16.30
CA PHE A 245 1.89 -24.00 16.53
C PHE A 245 2.64 -23.58 17.77
N GLY A 246 2.88 -22.27 17.94
CA GLY A 246 3.56 -21.71 19.11
C GLY A 246 2.87 -22.12 20.41
N MET A 247 1.52 -22.19 20.42
CA MET A 247 0.77 -22.61 21.60
C MET A 247 0.83 -24.11 21.91
N ARG A 248 1.08 -24.98 20.93
CA ARG A 248 1.00 -26.44 21.15
C ARG A 248 2.33 -27.12 21.44
N ASN A 249 3.43 -26.60 20.94
CA ASN A 249 4.69 -27.35 20.91
C ASN A 249 5.88 -26.64 21.57
N PHE A 250 5.83 -25.34 21.88
CA PHE A 250 6.99 -24.61 22.39
C PHE A 250 6.57 -23.47 23.32
N ASP A 251 7.25 -23.35 24.48
CA ASP A 251 7.22 -22.17 25.38
C ASP A 251 7.96 -20.94 24.78
N ILE A 252 8.01 -20.84 23.45
CA ILE A 252 8.70 -19.76 22.75
C ILE A 252 7.64 -18.90 22.09
N GLU A 253 7.53 -17.65 22.53
CA GLU A 253 6.70 -16.62 21.90
C GLU A 253 7.35 -16.25 20.56
N LEU A 254 6.73 -16.66 19.44
CA LEU A 254 7.15 -16.26 18.11
C LEU A 254 6.68 -14.82 17.86
N ASP A 255 7.65 -13.93 17.74
CA ASP A 255 7.40 -12.56 17.30
C ASP A 255 7.14 -12.56 15.76
N PHE A 256 5.92 -12.98 15.39
CA PHE A 256 5.50 -12.95 13.98
C PHE A 256 5.03 -11.55 13.64
N PRO A 257 5.53 -10.94 12.54
CA PRO A 257 5.18 -9.59 12.17
C PRO A 257 3.66 -9.39 11.99
N ASP A 258 3.18 -8.20 12.28
CA ASP A 258 1.79 -7.83 12.08
C ASP A 258 1.43 -7.63 10.59
N GLU A 259 0.14 -7.47 10.30
CA GLU A 259 -0.34 -7.22 8.95
C GLU A 259 0.27 -5.96 8.31
N ASN A 260 0.55 -4.92 9.11
CA ASN A 260 1.11 -3.67 8.63
C ASN A 260 2.52 -3.86 8.07
N TRP A 261 3.32 -4.72 8.72
CA TRP A 261 4.64 -5.07 8.22
C TRP A 261 4.56 -5.75 6.85
N PHE A 262 3.63 -6.70 6.67
CA PHE A 262 3.43 -7.37 5.38
C PHE A 262 2.87 -6.43 4.30
N ARG A 263 1.99 -5.49 4.66
CA ARG A 263 1.55 -4.43 3.74
C ARG A 263 2.70 -3.57 3.24
N LYS A 264 3.61 -3.16 4.15
CA LYS A 264 4.83 -2.43 3.78
C LYS A 264 5.70 -3.26 2.82
N LYS A 265 5.86 -4.57 3.08
CA LYS A 265 6.60 -5.47 2.20
C LYS A 265 5.93 -5.62 0.83
N TYR A 266 4.60 -5.81 0.77
CA TYR A 266 3.88 -5.86 -0.50
C TYR A 266 4.10 -4.61 -1.36
N ASN A 267 4.23 -3.46 -0.73
CA ASN A 267 4.48 -2.20 -1.41
C ASN A 267 5.87 -2.10 -2.06
N LEU A 268 6.77 -3.06 -1.83
CA LEU A 268 8.08 -3.14 -2.51
C LEU A 268 8.00 -3.90 -3.84
N TYR A 269 6.95 -4.70 -4.05
CA TYR A 269 6.84 -5.58 -5.20
C TYR A 269 6.15 -4.92 -6.38
N MET A 270 6.66 -5.21 -7.58
CA MET A 270 6.20 -4.64 -8.83
C MET A 270 5.55 -5.66 -9.77
N THR A 271 5.63 -6.95 -9.42
CA THR A 271 5.05 -8.04 -10.17
C THR A 271 4.38 -9.05 -9.25
N VAL A 272 3.44 -9.82 -9.78
CA VAL A 272 2.79 -10.92 -9.05
C VAL A 272 3.83 -11.91 -8.53
N ARG A 273 4.80 -12.24 -9.37
CA ARG A 273 5.88 -13.18 -9.03
C ARG A 273 6.70 -12.66 -7.85
N GLU A 274 7.18 -11.41 -7.92
CA GLU A 274 7.93 -10.79 -6.82
C GLU A 274 7.13 -10.78 -5.51
N ALA A 275 5.80 -10.57 -5.56
CA ALA A 275 4.97 -10.57 -4.38
C ALA A 275 4.93 -11.94 -3.70
N PHE A 276 4.77 -13.02 -4.46
CA PHE A 276 4.73 -14.38 -3.91
C PHE A 276 6.11 -14.92 -3.53
N ASP A 277 7.14 -14.67 -4.35
CA ASP A 277 8.52 -15.04 -4.04
C ASP A 277 9.01 -14.30 -2.79
N GLY A 278 8.73 -12.99 -2.68
CA GLY A 278 9.07 -12.20 -1.52
C GLY A 278 8.28 -12.58 -0.26
N LEU A 279 7.01 -13.01 -0.40
CA LEU A 279 6.27 -13.58 0.74
C LEU A 279 6.96 -14.85 1.24
N LEU A 280 7.31 -15.76 0.34
CA LEU A 280 8.03 -16.99 0.68
C LEU A 280 9.35 -16.68 1.38
N GLU A 281 10.15 -15.76 0.85
CA GLU A 281 11.42 -15.35 1.44
C GLU A 281 11.24 -14.80 2.86
N ASN A 282 10.26 -13.92 3.06
CA ASN A 282 9.94 -13.38 4.38
C ASN A 282 9.53 -14.50 5.36
N ILE A 283 8.73 -15.45 4.93
CA ILE A 283 8.32 -16.60 5.74
C ILE A 283 9.52 -17.48 6.08
N CYS A 284 10.39 -17.78 5.11
CA CYS A 284 11.62 -18.54 5.35
C CYS A 284 12.53 -17.86 6.38
N GLN A 285 12.69 -16.53 6.31
CA GLN A 285 13.48 -15.79 7.27
C GLN A 285 12.90 -15.85 8.69
N ILE A 286 11.57 -15.72 8.83
CA ILE A 286 10.89 -15.79 10.12
C ILE A 286 11.07 -17.20 10.73
N PHE A 287 10.84 -18.25 9.96
CA PHE A 287 10.99 -19.63 10.44
C PHE A 287 12.45 -20.04 10.65
N GLY A 288 13.40 -19.52 9.89
CA GLY A 288 14.83 -19.75 10.12
C GLY A 288 15.28 -19.22 11.49
N LYS A 289 14.85 -18.02 11.87
CA LYS A 289 15.09 -17.47 13.20
C LYS A 289 14.47 -18.32 14.32
N PHE A 290 13.32 -18.92 14.05
CA PHE A 290 12.65 -19.81 14.98
C PHE A 290 13.44 -21.11 15.21
N GLU A 291 13.94 -21.75 14.15
CA GLU A 291 14.77 -22.94 14.27
C GLU A 291 16.08 -22.67 15.04
N GLU A 292 16.71 -21.54 14.80
CA GLU A 292 17.90 -21.10 15.54
C GLU A 292 17.58 -20.90 17.04
N SER A 293 16.49 -20.25 17.35
CA SER A 293 16.05 -20.02 18.74
C SER A 293 15.75 -21.34 19.45
N ARG A 294 15.15 -22.31 18.75
CA ARG A 294 14.90 -23.66 19.25
C ARG A 294 16.19 -24.41 19.55
N LYS A 295 17.15 -24.39 18.65
CA LYS A 295 18.46 -25.02 18.86
C LYS A 295 19.18 -24.43 20.07
N MET A 296 19.07 -23.12 20.29
CA MET A 296 19.66 -22.47 21.47
C MET A 296 18.92 -22.82 22.78
N ALA A 297 17.60 -23.01 22.76
CA ALA A 297 16.83 -23.44 23.93
C ALA A 297 17.16 -24.87 24.35
N ASP A 298 17.36 -25.78 23.40
CA ASP A 298 17.77 -27.18 23.64
C ASP A 298 19.21 -27.29 24.17
N TYR A 299 20.06 -26.26 23.96
CA TYR A 299 21.44 -26.19 24.45
C TYR A 299 21.58 -25.54 25.83
N LYS A 300 20.51 -25.23 26.57
CA LYS A 300 20.66 -24.80 27.96
C LYS A 300 21.18 -25.96 28.79
N PRO A 301 22.42 -25.88 29.32
CA PRO A 301 22.95 -26.95 30.14
C PRO A 301 22.07 -27.12 31.39
N ILE A 302 21.63 -28.34 31.66
CA ILE A 302 21.00 -28.70 32.93
C ILE A 302 21.99 -28.27 34.01
N ARG A 303 21.68 -27.17 34.70
CA ARG A 303 22.42 -26.81 35.92
C ARG A 303 22.02 -27.83 36.97
N LEU A 304 22.92 -28.78 37.20
CA LEU A 304 22.91 -29.69 38.36
C LEU A 304 23.06 -28.89 39.65
#